data_3b48cfd967fccd7a5900685346ac9bcc
#
_entry.id   3b48cfd967fccd7a5900685346ac9bcc
#
_cell.length_a   1.000
_cell.length_b   1.000
_cell.length_c   1.000
_cell.angle_alpha   90.00
_cell.angle_beta   90.00
_cell.angle_gamma   90.00
#
_symmetry.space_group_name_H-M   'P 1'
#
loop_
_entity.id
_entity.type
_entity.pdbx_description
1 polymer ?
#
loop_
_entity_poly.entity_id
_entity_poly.type
_entity_poly.pdbx_seq_one_letter_code
_entity_poly.pdbx_strand_id
1 'polypeptide(L)'
;GLGDVYKRQIYNKEIEAGKERVMEKSGHILISRLMEESAPAALLFEILHPLGFNSVQAGDVFRSLSAQSGKRFVSAGWEVLRDRTELIIRRRKPADEEVEENVPPFRLAMETQEIMPDFVIPRNKNTACLDADKVVLPLTVRKWRQGDKFVPFGMKGKKKVSDYLTDRKFSLFQKENQYVVCSADRIVWLVGERSDDRFRVTEDTKRVLIIQQLWDK
;
A
#
# COMPACT_ATOMS: atom_id res chain seq x y z
N GLY A 1 13.11 -39.94 -23.32
CA GLY A 1 12.11 -40.90 -23.84
C GLY A 1 10.69 -40.53 -23.41
N LEU A 2 9.69 -41.30 -23.84
CA LEU A 2 8.26 -41.08 -23.52
C LEU A 2 7.99 -40.97 -22.00
N GLY A 3 8.75 -41.73 -21.18
CA GLY A 3 8.64 -41.67 -19.73
C GLY A 3 9.04 -40.33 -19.11
N ASP A 4 9.99 -39.65 -19.69
CA ASP A 4 10.45 -38.32 -19.18
C ASP A 4 9.45 -37.22 -19.52
N VAL A 5 8.83 -37.32 -20.68
CA VAL A 5 7.75 -36.40 -21.10
C VAL A 5 6.55 -36.53 -20.17
N TYR A 6 6.17 -37.77 -19.86
CA TYR A 6 5.03 -38.04 -18.97
C TYR A 6 5.30 -37.58 -17.51
N LYS A 7 6.50 -37.85 -16.97
CA LYS A 7 6.92 -37.34 -15.66
C LYS A 7 6.89 -35.83 -15.59
N ARG A 8 7.39 -35.13 -16.64
CA ARG A 8 7.37 -33.67 -16.70
C ARG A 8 5.94 -33.12 -16.76
N GLN A 9 5.03 -33.80 -17.49
CA GLN A 9 3.63 -33.37 -17.53
C GLN A 9 2.95 -33.48 -16.17
N ILE A 10 3.15 -34.58 -15.44
CA ILE A 10 2.62 -34.75 -14.08
C ILE A 10 3.21 -33.69 -13.15
N TYR A 11 4.53 -33.47 -13.19
CA TYR A 11 5.18 -32.46 -12.38
C TYR A 11 4.62 -31.06 -12.64
N ASN A 12 4.52 -30.64 -13.90
CA ASN A 12 3.97 -29.34 -14.25
C ASN A 12 2.53 -29.17 -13.79
N LYS A 13 1.71 -30.22 -13.92
CA LYS A 13 0.32 -30.19 -13.48
C LYS A 13 0.22 -30.02 -11.95
N GLU A 14 1.07 -30.69 -11.20
CA GLU A 14 1.09 -30.57 -9.73
C GLU A 14 1.59 -29.18 -9.31
N ILE A 15 2.59 -28.63 -9.98
CA ILE A 15 3.06 -27.26 -9.73
C ILE A 15 1.95 -26.23 -10.00
N GLU A 16 1.25 -26.32 -11.12
CA GLU A 16 0.15 -25.38 -11.41
C GLU A 16 -0.99 -25.50 -10.39
N ALA A 17 -1.36 -26.72 -10.02
CA ALA A 17 -2.34 -26.94 -8.95
C ALA A 17 -1.86 -26.36 -7.60
N GLY A 18 -0.58 -26.54 -7.27
CA GLY A 18 0.03 -25.94 -6.08
C GLY A 18 -0.02 -24.40 -6.11
N LYS A 19 0.30 -23.78 -7.24
CA LYS A 19 0.20 -22.31 -7.42
C LYS A 19 -1.22 -21.82 -7.17
N GLU A 20 -2.24 -22.49 -7.73
CA GLU A 20 -3.66 -22.12 -7.52
C GLU A 20 -4.08 -22.22 -6.04
N ARG A 21 -3.53 -23.18 -5.29
CA ARG A 21 -3.83 -23.32 -3.87
C ARG A 21 -3.22 -22.22 -3.01
N VAL A 22 -2.00 -21.78 -3.32
CA VAL A 22 -1.23 -20.87 -2.45
C VAL A 22 -1.33 -19.41 -2.84
N MET A 23 -1.62 -19.11 -4.14
CA MET A 23 -1.71 -17.75 -4.64
C MET A 23 -3.13 -17.21 -4.57
N GLU A 24 -3.24 -15.95 -4.17
CA GLU A 24 -4.49 -15.21 -4.26
C GLU A 24 -4.63 -14.49 -5.61
N LYS A 25 -5.84 -14.03 -5.94
CA LYS A 25 -6.11 -13.24 -7.17
C LYS A 25 -5.28 -11.97 -7.27
N SER A 26 -4.83 -11.44 -6.14
CA SER A 26 -3.91 -10.30 -6.05
C SER A 26 -2.46 -10.60 -6.48
N GLY A 27 -2.12 -11.89 -6.72
CA GLY A 27 -0.75 -12.34 -6.97
C GLY A 27 0.09 -12.53 -5.71
N HIS A 28 -0.51 -12.45 -4.53
CA HIS A 28 0.16 -12.68 -3.25
C HIS A 28 0.15 -14.18 -2.91
N ILE A 29 1.20 -14.65 -2.21
CA ILE A 29 1.30 -16.02 -1.72
C ILE A 29 0.98 -16.01 -0.23
N LEU A 30 -0.03 -16.76 0.19
CA LEU A 30 -0.34 -16.97 1.60
C LEU A 30 0.67 -17.95 2.21
N ILE A 31 1.41 -17.49 3.22
CA ILE A 31 2.46 -18.29 3.88
C ILE A 31 1.87 -19.55 4.52
N SER A 32 0.71 -19.45 5.15
CA SER A 32 0.04 -20.61 5.76
C SER A 32 -0.26 -21.71 4.75
N ARG A 33 -0.85 -21.35 3.61
CA ARG A 33 -1.16 -22.32 2.54
C ARG A 33 0.11 -22.90 1.91
N LEU A 34 1.14 -22.06 1.71
CA LEU A 34 2.43 -22.53 1.20
C LEU A 34 3.05 -23.58 2.13
N MET A 35 2.98 -23.37 3.44
CA MET A 35 3.56 -24.29 4.43
C MET A 35 2.78 -25.60 4.60
N GLU A 36 1.54 -25.67 4.11
CA GLU A 36 0.71 -26.90 4.06
C GLU A 36 1.04 -27.79 2.85
N GLU A 37 1.77 -27.27 1.85
CA GLU A 37 2.16 -28.05 0.66
C GLU A 37 3.22 -29.11 1.01
N SER A 38 3.21 -30.21 0.26
CA SER A 38 4.15 -31.32 0.47
C SER A 38 5.62 -30.95 0.25
N ALA A 39 5.88 -29.98 -0.63
CA ALA A 39 7.21 -29.47 -0.97
C ALA A 39 7.23 -27.94 -1.09
N PRO A 40 7.01 -27.22 0.02
CA PRO A 40 6.78 -25.77 -0.03
C PRO A 40 7.96 -24.98 -0.60
N ALA A 41 9.21 -25.39 -0.31
CA ALA A 41 10.40 -24.72 -0.85
C ALA A 41 10.52 -24.90 -2.37
N ALA A 42 10.21 -26.12 -2.88
CA ALA A 42 10.24 -26.39 -4.31
C ALA A 42 9.13 -25.62 -5.05
N LEU A 43 7.92 -25.60 -4.51
CA LEU A 43 6.81 -24.84 -5.07
C LEU A 43 7.13 -23.34 -5.11
N LEU A 44 7.68 -22.78 -4.03
CA LEU A 44 8.10 -21.40 -3.98
C LEU A 44 9.17 -21.08 -5.05
N PHE A 45 10.13 -21.98 -5.23
CA PHE A 45 11.13 -21.83 -6.30
C PHE A 45 10.46 -21.80 -7.68
N GLU A 46 9.56 -22.72 -7.97
CA GLU A 46 8.83 -22.78 -9.26
C GLU A 46 7.96 -21.54 -9.52
N ILE A 47 7.48 -20.88 -8.47
CA ILE A 47 6.76 -19.61 -8.57
C ILE A 47 7.73 -18.45 -8.87
N LEU A 48 8.87 -18.40 -8.19
CA LEU A 48 9.79 -17.27 -8.24
C LEU A 48 10.78 -17.34 -9.42
N HIS A 49 11.12 -18.53 -9.88
CA HIS A 49 12.10 -18.74 -10.94
C HIS A 49 11.72 -18.02 -12.27
N PRO A 50 10.46 -18.09 -12.76
CA PRO A 50 10.05 -17.33 -13.96
C PRO A 50 10.11 -15.81 -13.77
N LEU A 51 10.17 -15.34 -12.53
CA LEU A 51 10.30 -13.93 -12.17
C LEU A 51 11.77 -13.49 -12.03
N GLY A 52 12.71 -14.37 -12.42
CA GLY A 52 14.13 -14.08 -12.44
C GLY A 52 14.85 -14.27 -11.10
N PHE A 53 14.27 -14.96 -10.13
CA PHE A 53 14.95 -15.36 -8.90
C PHE A 53 15.69 -16.69 -9.12
N ASN A 54 16.95 -16.75 -8.74
CA ASN A 54 17.71 -18.00 -8.75
C ASN A 54 17.40 -18.86 -7.52
N SER A 55 17.94 -20.08 -7.47
CA SER A 55 17.68 -21.03 -6.37
C SER A 55 18.16 -20.53 -5.01
N VAL A 56 19.25 -19.79 -4.96
CA VAL A 56 19.78 -19.20 -3.71
C VAL A 56 18.82 -18.13 -3.20
N GLN A 57 18.38 -17.23 -4.08
CA GLN A 57 17.43 -16.17 -3.73
C GLN A 57 16.07 -16.73 -3.28
N ALA A 58 15.54 -17.73 -3.99
CA ALA A 58 14.31 -18.39 -3.60
C ALA A 58 14.45 -19.09 -2.23
N GLY A 59 15.61 -19.68 -1.95
CA GLY A 59 15.96 -20.24 -0.64
C GLY A 59 16.02 -19.17 0.46
N ASP A 60 16.54 -17.96 0.15
CA ASP A 60 16.56 -16.84 1.09
C ASP A 60 15.15 -16.34 1.40
N VAL A 61 14.28 -16.24 0.39
CA VAL A 61 12.85 -15.94 0.57
C VAL A 61 12.21 -16.99 1.49
N PHE A 62 12.41 -18.27 1.21
CA PHE A 62 11.85 -19.35 2.01
C PHE A 62 12.31 -19.30 3.47
N ARG A 63 13.62 -19.12 3.72
CA ARG A 63 14.16 -18.96 5.07
C ARG A 63 13.57 -17.76 5.81
N SER A 64 13.17 -16.74 5.09
CA SER A 64 12.57 -15.54 5.70
C SER A 64 11.15 -15.75 6.21
N LEU A 65 10.47 -16.83 5.83
CA LEU A 65 9.07 -17.07 6.24
C LEU A 65 8.93 -17.21 7.75
N SER A 66 9.95 -17.71 8.43
CA SER A 66 10.02 -17.82 9.91
C SER A 66 10.59 -16.56 10.60
N ALA A 67 11.06 -15.56 9.82
CA ALA A 67 11.67 -14.36 10.36
C ALA A 67 10.67 -13.20 10.49
N GLN A 68 11.13 -12.05 11.01
CA GLN A 68 10.34 -10.82 11.06
C GLN A 68 9.90 -10.36 9.66
N SER A 69 8.68 -9.79 9.58
CA SER A 69 8.16 -9.15 8.38
C SER A 69 8.99 -7.94 7.95
N GLY A 70 8.92 -7.58 6.68
CA GLY A 70 9.59 -6.41 6.11
C GLY A 70 10.85 -6.74 5.31
N LYS A 71 11.29 -8.00 5.24
CA LYS A 71 12.39 -8.39 4.35
C LYS A 71 11.97 -8.30 2.89
N ARG A 72 12.87 -7.76 2.09
CA ARG A 72 12.67 -7.52 0.66
C ARG A 72 13.75 -8.26 -0.14
N PHE A 73 13.33 -8.93 -1.20
CA PHE A 73 14.18 -9.66 -2.14
C PHE A 73 13.91 -9.15 -3.54
N VAL A 74 14.95 -9.01 -4.35
CA VAL A 74 14.84 -8.39 -5.67
C VAL A 74 15.48 -9.27 -6.74
N SER A 75 14.86 -9.33 -7.92
CA SER A 75 15.42 -9.79 -9.18
C SER A 75 15.56 -8.62 -10.16
N ALA A 76 15.94 -8.88 -11.40
CA ALA A 76 16.07 -7.83 -12.41
C ALA A 76 14.76 -7.04 -12.64
N GLY A 77 13.61 -7.71 -12.65
CA GLY A 77 12.31 -7.08 -12.96
C GLY A 77 11.25 -7.20 -11.87
N TRP A 78 11.55 -7.88 -10.76
CA TRP A 78 10.56 -8.18 -9.74
C TRP A 78 11.12 -8.00 -8.34
N GLU A 79 10.24 -7.75 -7.38
CA GLU A 79 10.55 -7.80 -5.97
C GLU A 79 9.51 -8.60 -5.19
N VAL A 80 9.96 -9.23 -4.13
CA VAL A 80 9.16 -9.98 -3.17
C VAL A 80 9.33 -9.35 -1.81
N LEU A 81 8.23 -8.95 -1.20
CA LEU A 81 8.20 -8.49 0.18
C LEU A 81 7.62 -9.58 1.08
N ARG A 82 8.35 -9.96 2.10
CA ARG A 82 7.82 -10.79 3.18
C ARG A 82 7.01 -9.89 4.12
N ASP A 83 5.68 -9.90 3.98
CA ASP A 83 4.77 -9.28 4.94
C ASP A 83 4.26 -10.32 5.96
N ARG A 84 3.48 -9.89 6.96
CA ARG A 84 3.10 -10.66 8.16
C ARG A 84 2.64 -12.10 7.87
N THR A 85 1.71 -12.26 6.96
CA THR A 85 1.06 -13.54 6.64
C THR A 85 1.23 -13.97 5.19
N GLU A 86 1.89 -13.16 4.37
CA GLU A 86 1.97 -13.35 2.93
C GLU A 86 3.30 -12.88 2.34
N LEU A 87 3.60 -13.39 1.15
CA LEU A 87 4.63 -12.84 0.28
C LEU A 87 3.94 -12.00 -0.80
N ILE A 88 4.26 -10.72 -0.85
CA ILE A 88 3.74 -9.77 -1.83
C ILE A 88 4.74 -9.70 -2.98
N ILE A 89 4.27 -10.06 -4.18
CA ILE A 89 5.08 -10.06 -5.40
C ILE A 89 4.64 -8.88 -6.27
N ARG A 90 5.58 -8.06 -6.71
CA ARG A 90 5.30 -6.98 -7.67
C ARG A 90 6.44 -6.77 -8.66
N ARG A 91 6.12 -6.17 -9.81
CA ARG A 91 7.16 -5.70 -10.73
C ARG A 91 7.94 -4.54 -10.11
N ARG A 92 9.25 -4.54 -10.32
CA ARG A 92 10.06 -3.36 -10.06
C ARG A 92 9.80 -2.34 -11.17
N LYS A 93 9.67 -1.09 -10.78
CA LYS A 93 9.70 0.00 -11.75
C LYS A 93 11.15 0.19 -12.23
N PRO A 94 11.38 0.45 -13.52
CA PRO A 94 12.70 0.87 -14.01
C PRO A 94 13.19 2.11 -13.27
N ALA A 95 14.48 2.23 -13.07
CA ALA A 95 15.09 3.37 -12.37
C ALA A 95 14.77 4.72 -13.06
N ASP A 96 14.54 4.69 -14.36
CA ASP A 96 14.22 5.86 -15.19
C ASP A 96 12.76 6.34 -14.99
N GLU A 97 11.86 5.51 -14.45
CA GLU A 97 10.48 5.86 -14.10
C GLU A 97 10.34 6.44 -12.68
N GLU A 98 11.40 6.47 -11.88
CA GLU A 98 11.36 7.08 -10.54
C GLU A 98 11.09 8.58 -10.57
N VAL A 99 11.26 9.24 -11.72
CA VAL A 99 11.00 10.67 -11.89
C VAL A 99 9.49 10.99 -11.92
N GLU A 100 8.63 10.04 -12.30
CA GLU A 100 7.17 10.18 -12.28
C GLU A 100 6.53 9.79 -10.92
N GLU A 101 7.32 9.37 -9.95
CA GLU A 101 6.81 8.86 -8.65
C GLU A 101 6.06 9.90 -7.79
N ASN A 102 6.08 11.18 -8.15
CA ASN A 102 5.35 12.22 -7.41
C ASN A 102 3.95 12.52 -7.98
N VAL A 103 3.59 11.94 -9.12
CA VAL A 103 2.23 12.10 -9.65
C VAL A 103 1.33 11.08 -8.95
N PRO A 104 0.33 11.52 -8.18
CA PRO A 104 -0.60 10.60 -7.54
C PRO A 104 -1.42 9.86 -8.61
N PRO A 105 -1.71 8.55 -8.42
CA PRO A 105 -2.53 7.76 -9.35
C PRO A 105 -4.03 8.08 -9.22
N PHE A 106 -4.36 9.25 -8.73
CA PHE A 106 -5.72 9.74 -8.50
C PHE A 106 -5.74 11.26 -8.67
N ARG A 107 -6.92 11.80 -8.89
CA ARG A 107 -7.17 13.25 -8.88
C ARG A 107 -7.83 13.67 -7.58
N LEU A 108 -7.65 14.94 -7.22
CA LEU A 108 -8.41 15.56 -6.15
C LEU A 108 -9.41 16.56 -6.72
N ALA A 109 -10.68 16.33 -6.45
CA ALA A 109 -11.69 17.38 -6.60
C ALA A 109 -11.73 18.20 -5.31
N MET A 110 -11.80 19.52 -5.46
CA MET A 110 -11.84 20.44 -4.32
C MET A 110 -13.00 21.42 -4.51
N GLU A 111 -13.78 21.58 -3.47
CA GLU A 111 -14.89 22.52 -3.44
C GLU A 111 -14.91 23.26 -2.10
N THR A 112 -15.12 24.58 -2.16
CA THR A 112 -15.32 25.39 -0.97
C THR A 112 -16.76 25.87 -0.95
N GLN A 113 -17.45 25.67 0.19
CA GLN A 113 -18.83 26.11 0.36
C GLN A 113 -19.07 26.67 1.77
N GLU A 114 -20.07 27.49 1.90
CA GLU A 114 -20.57 27.96 3.21
C GLU A 114 -21.33 26.84 3.92
N ILE A 115 -21.23 26.81 5.24
CA ILE A 115 -22.01 25.87 6.04
C ILE A 115 -23.45 26.35 6.14
N MET A 116 -24.35 25.62 5.51
CA MET A 116 -25.79 25.81 5.65
C MET A 116 -26.33 24.99 6.85
N PRO A 117 -27.50 25.35 7.41
CA PRO A 117 -28.04 24.66 8.59
C PRO A 117 -28.26 23.14 8.42
N ASP A 118 -28.42 22.69 7.17
CA ASP A 118 -28.61 21.28 6.80
C ASP A 118 -27.32 20.59 6.31
N PHE A 119 -26.18 21.28 6.42
CA PHE A 119 -24.90 20.73 5.97
C PHE A 119 -24.49 19.51 6.80
N VAL A 120 -24.24 18.40 6.10
CA VAL A 120 -23.76 17.16 6.70
C VAL A 120 -22.30 16.93 6.34
N ILE A 121 -21.43 16.84 7.35
CA ILE A 121 -20.01 16.57 7.15
C ILE A 121 -19.84 15.16 6.56
N PRO A 122 -19.19 15.02 5.38
CA PRO A 122 -18.88 13.71 4.80
C PRO A 122 -18.03 12.85 5.74
N ARG A 123 -18.42 11.57 5.94
CA ARG A 123 -17.73 10.65 6.86
C ARG A 123 -17.12 9.44 6.15
N ASN A 124 -16.60 9.62 4.95
CA ASN A 124 -15.90 8.56 4.23
C ASN A 124 -14.39 8.84 4.16
N LYS A 125 -13.61 7.79 3.95
CA LYS A 125 -12.14 7.88 3.92
C LYS A 125 -11.58 8.63 2.71
N ASN A 126 -12.34 8.64 1.61
CA ASN A 126 -11.92 9.26 0.37
C ASN A 126 -12.28 10.75 0.29
N THR A 127 -12.81 11.31 1.37
CA THR A 127 -13.21 12.71 1.44
C THR A 127 -12.72 13.33 2.74
N ALA A 128 -11.97 14.41 2.64
CA ALA A 128 -11.64 15.27 3.76
C ALA A 128 -12.57 16.50 3.75
N CYS A 129 -13.12 16.87 4.90
CA CYS A 129 -13.88 18.10 5.11
C CYS A 129 -13.14 18.93 6.16
N LEU A 130 -12.64 20.08 5.76
CA LEU A 130 -11.77 20.93 6.57
C LEU A 130 -12.36 22.31 6.73
N ASP A 131 -12.01 22.98 7.81
CA ASP A 131 -12.28 24.38 8.01
C ASP A 131 -11.47 25.19 6.97
N ALA A 132 -12.16 25.81 6.00
CA ALA A 132 -11.54 26.50 4.87
C ALA A 132 -10.67 27.69 5.32
N ASP A 133 -11.03 28.34 6.43
CA ASP A 133 -10.33 29.51 6.94
C ASP A 133 -8.98 29.17 7.62
N LYS A 134 -8.78 27.88 7.96
CA LYS A 134 -7.52 27.36 8.50
C LYS A 134 -6.56 26.85 7.44
N VAL A 135 -7.02 26.73 6.19
CA VAL A 135 -6.25 26.17 5.08
C VAL A 135 -5.60 27.27 4.26
N VAL A 136 -4.31 27.16 4.00
CA VAL A 136 -3.56 28.04 3.11
C VAL A 136 -3.43 27.38 1.74
N LEU A 137 -3.90 28.05 0.71
CA LEU A 137 -3.78 27.62 -0.69
C LEU A 137 -2.50 28.18 -1.33
N PRO A 138 -1.92 27.50 -2.35
CA PRO A 138 -2.37 26.24 -2.92
C PRO A 138 -2.06 25.03 -2.03
N LEU A 139 -2.85 23.98 -2.14
CA LEU A 139 -2.53 22.70 -1.54
C LEU A 139 -1.51 21.95 -2.38
N THR A 140 -0.65 21.17 -1.73
CA THR A 140 0.29 20.28 -2.39
C THR A 140 -0.02 18.83 -2.06
N VAL A 141 0.14 17.95 -3.06
CA VAL A 141 -0.02 16.50 -2.90
C VAL A 141 1.34 15.85 -3.10
N ARG A 142 1.74 15.04 -2.17
CA ARG A 142 3.01 14.30 -2.26
C ARG A 142 2.96 12.97 -1.51
N LYS A 143 3.88 12.08 -1.80
CA LYS A 143 4.12 10.94 -0.92
C LYS A 143 4.55 11.42 0.47
N TRP A 144 4.13 10.70 1.51
CA TRP A 144 4.64 10.98 2.86
C TRP A 144 6.14 10.73 2.94
N ARG A 145 6.79 11.37 3.89
CA ARG A 145 8.24 11.29 4.12
C ARG A 145 8.53 10.88 5.54
N GLN A 146 9.69 10.27 5.74
CA GLN A 146 10.17 9.98 7.08
C GLN A 146 10.27 11.28 7.90
N GLY A 147 9.72 11.26 9.11
CA GLY A 147 9.65 12.44 9.97
C GLY A 147 8.34 13.22 9.89
N ASP A 148 7.49 12.98 8.89
CA ASP A 148 6.16 13.59 8.78
C ASP A 148 5.32 13.32 10.03
N LYS A 149 4.66 14.37 10.52
CA LYS A 149 3.78 14.32 11.70
C LYS A 149 2.48 15.04 11.41
N PHE A 150 1.40 14.52 11.96
CA PHE A 150 0.08 15.16 11.92
C PHE A 150 -0.67 14.86 13.23
N VAL A 151 -1.80 15.51 13.44
CA VAL A 151 -2.71 15.21 14.55
C VAL A 151 -3.90 14.46 13.98
N PRO A 152 -3.98 13.12 14.07
CA PRO A 152 -5.10 12.39 13.50
C PRO A 152 -6.43 12.87 14.07
N PHE A 153 -7.44 13.09 13.21
CA PHE A 153 -8.76 13.55 13.63
C PHE A 153 -9.31 12.74 14.81
N GLY A 154 -9.74 13.44 15.86
CA GLY A 154 -10.24 12.84 17.08
C GLY A 154 -9.15 12.37 18.06
N MET A 155 -7.89 12.64 17.80
CA MET A 155 -6.78 12.32 18.70
C MET A 155 -6.17 13.60 19.30
N LYS A 156 -5.66 13.47 20.53
CA LYS A 156 -4.88 14.55 21.18
C LYS A 156 -3.40 14.32 20.92
N GLY A 157 -2.74 15.33 20.32
CA GLY A 157 -1.29 15.32 20.10
C GLY A 157 -0.83 14.82 18.74
N LYS A 158 0.41 15.20 18.41
CA LYS A 158 1.05 14.86 17.14
C LYS A 158 1.48 13.39 17.11
N LYS A 159 1.23 12.71 16.01
CA LYS A 159 1.67 11.36 15.73
C LYS A 159 2.52 11.33 14.47
N LYS A 160 3.60 10.54 14.45
CA LYS A 160 4.35 10.29 13.22
C LYS A 160 3.46 9.53 12.22
N VAL A 161 3.53 9.88 10.95
CA VAL A 161 2.82 9.16 9.89
C VAL A 161 3.26 7.70 9.84
N SER A 162 4.56 7.43 9.98
CA SER A 162 5.11 6.07 10.08
C SER A 162 4.44 5.21 11.15
N ASP A 163 4.24 5.79 12.35
CA ASP A 163 3.66 5.08 13.49
C ASP A 163 2.15 4.87 13.27
N TYR A 164 1.47 5.89 12.73
CA TYR A 164 0.05 5.79 12.38
C TYR A 164 -0.19 4.65 11.37
N LEU A 165 0.60 4.58 10.29
CA LEU A 165 0.48 3.54 9.28
C LEU A 165 0.84 2.15 9.83
N THR A 166 1.80 2.09 10.77
CA THR A 166 2.16 0.84 11.45
C THR A 166 1.01 0.31 12.31
N ASP A 167 0.39 1.18 13.10
CA ASP A 167 -0.77 0.83 13.95
C ASP A 167 -1.98 0.41 13.11
N ARG A 168 -2.12 1.00 11.92
CA ARG A 168 -3.13 0.63 10.91
C ARG A 168 -2.78 -0.67 10.16
N LYS A 169 -1.64 -1.29 10.48
CA LYS A 169 -1.14 -2.52 9.88
C LYS A 169 -0.89 -2.44 8.37
N PHE A 170 -0.51 -1.26 7.87
CA PHE A 170 -0.12 -1.11 6.48
C PHE A 170 1.12 -1.93 6.18
N SER A 171 1.13 -2.64 5.03
CA SER A 171 2.32 -3.28 4.50
C SER A 171 3.36 -2.23 4.11
N LEU A 172 4.61 -2.65 3.89
CA LEU A 172 5.65 -1.72 3.43
C LEU A 172 5.27 -1.08 2.09
N PHE A 173 4.72 -1.86 1.16
CA PHE A 173 4.25 -1.35 -0.14
C PHE A 173 3.10 -0.35 -0.02
N GLN A 174 2.15 -0.59 0.87
CA GLN A 174 1.07 0.37 1.14
C GLN A 174 1.62 1.67 1.72
N LYS A 175 2.60 1.59 2.64
CA LYS A 175 3.27 2.76 3.20
C LYS A 175 3.97 3.57 2.12
N GLU A 176 4.72 2.93 1.22
CA GLU A 176 5.42 3.60 0.12
C GLU A 176 4.49 4.32 -0.87
N ASN A 177 3.26 3.86 -0.98
CA ASN A 177 2.23 4.44 -1.86
C ASN A 177 1.24 5.35 -1.12
N GLN A 178 1.52 5.71 0.12
CA GLN A 178 0.67 6.61 0.88
C GLN A 178 0.95 8.06 0.52
N TYR A 179 -0.10 8.81 0.20
CA TYR A 179 -0.04 10.24 -0.12
C TYR A 179 -0.58 11.08 1.02
N VAL A 180 -0.09 12.31 1.08
CA VAL A 180 -0.55 13.36 1.99
C VAL A 180 -0.91 14.60 1.20
N VAL A 181 -1.95 15.30 1.66
CA VAL A 181 -2.27 16.66 1.21
C VAL A 181 -1.75 17.62 2.27
N CYS A 182 -1.02 18.63 1.81
CA CYS A 182 -0.42 19.64 2.68
C CYS A 182 -0.94 21.04 2.36
N SER A 183 -1.17 21.82 3.39
CA SER A 183 -1.39 23.26 3.38
C SER A 183 -0.12 23.91 3.92
N ALA A 184 0.63 24.61 3.08
CA ALA A 184 2.01 25.01 3.36
C ALA A 184 2.81 23.78 3.87
N ASP A 185 3.44 23.86 5.05
CA ASP A 185 4.27 22.79 5.63
C ASP A 185 3.47 21.79 6.49
N ARG A 186 2.14 21.92 6.56
CA ARG A 186 1.32 21.11 7.45
C ARG A 186 0.50 20.10 6.68
N ILE A 187 0.54 18.84 7.09
CA ILE A 187 -0.38 17.83 6.57
C ILE A 187 -1.78 18.17 7.05
N VAL A 188 -2.72 18.27 6.10
CA VAL A 188 -4.15 18.48 6.37
C VAL A 188 -4.94 17.18 6.22
N TRP A 189 -4.45 16.27 5.38
CA TRP A 189 -5.10 14.99 5.14
C TRP A 189 -4.09 13.90 4.76
N LEU A 190 -4.16 12.77 5.44
CA LEU A 190 -3.56 11.51 5.03
C LEU A 190 -4.57 10.82 4.09
N VAL A 191 -4.31 10.85 2.79
CA VAL A 191 -5.27 10.49 1.74
C VAL A 191 -5.79 9.07 1.92
N GLY A 192 -7.11 8.90 1.87
CA GLY A 192 -7.75 7.61 2.10
C GLY A 192 -7.78 7.14 3.56
N GLU A 193 -7.27 7.95 4.49
CA GLU A 193 -7.21 7.62 5.92
C GLU A 193 -7.89 8.70 6.79
N ARG A 194 -7.14 9.67 7.31
CA ARG A 194 -7.68 10.68 8.23
C ARG A 194 -7.18 12.09 7.92
N SER A 195 -8.04 13.06 8.14
CA SER A 195 -7.66 14.47 8.18
C SER A 195 -6.94 14.81 9.49
N ASP A 196 -6.26 15.95 9.48
CA ASP A 196 -5.61 16.49 10.67
C ASP A 196 -6.63 17.27 11.52
N ASP A 197 -6.66 16.97 12.80
CA ASP A 197 -7.62 17.52 13.77
C ASP A 197 -7.54 19.04 13.91
N ARG A 198 -6.38 19.63 13.63
CA ARG A 198 -6.19 21.09 13.69
C ARG A 198 -7.00 21.85 12.65
N PHE A 199 -7.36 21.18 11.57
CA PHE A 199 -8.17 21.72 10.46
C PHE A 199 -9.61 21.26 10.50
N ARG A 200 -10.03 20.65 11.59
CA ARG A 200 -11.41 20.15 11.75
C ARG A 200 -12.44 21.27 11.70
N VAL A 201 -13.60 20.94 11.19
CA VAL A 201 -14.79 21.75 11.27
C VAL A 201 -15.26 21.83 12.74
N THR A 202 -15.57 23.02 13.20
CA THR A 202 -16.08 23.31 14.54
C THR A 202 -17.38 24.11 14.43
N GLU A 203 -18.01 24.40 15.56
CA GLU A 203 -19.22 25.23 15.61
C GLU A 203 -18.99 26.67 15.06
N ASP A 204 -17.78 27.17 15.18
CA ASP A 204 -17.40 28.49 14.69
C ASP A 204 -17.04 28.52 13.20
N THR A 205 -16.93 27.37 12.54
CA THR A 205 -16.55 27.28 11.13
C THR A 205 -17.67 27.79 10.24
N LYS A 206 -17.37 28.76 9.38
CA LYS A 206 -18.33 29.34 8.45
C LYS A 206 -18.28 28.73 7.06
N ARG A 207 -17.07 28.34 6.62
CA ARG A 207 -16.83 27.76 5.30
C ARG A 207 -16.04 26.47 5.43
N VAL A 208 -16.37 25.49 4.60
CA VAL A 208 -15.65 24.23 4.52
C VAL A 208 -14.97 24.07 3.18
N LEU A 209 -13.78 23.48 3.21
CA LEU A 209 -13.10 22.94 2.05
C LEU A 209 -13.30 21.41 2.04
N ILE A 210 -13.97 20.92 1.00
CA ILE A 210 -14.18 19.49 0.76
C ILE A 210 -13.15 19.07 -0.27
N ILE A 211 -12.37 18.03 0.05
CA ILE A 211 -11.36 17.43 -0.84
C ILE A 211 -11.75 15.98 -1.04
N GLN A 212 -12.02 15.60 -2.27
CA GLN A 212 -12.42 14.24 -2.64
C GLN A 212 -11.36 13.58 -3.52
N GLN A 213 -10.97 12.36 -3.15
CA GLN A 213 -10.12 11.50 -3.96
C GLN A 213 -10.96 10.84 -5.07
N LEU A 214 -10.55 11.04 -6.31
CA LEU A 214 -11.16 10.44 -7.50
C LEU A 214 -10.13 9.51 -8.16
N TRP A 215 -10.53 8.29 -8.45
CA TRP A 215 -9.71 7.35 -9.21
C TRP A 215 -10.03 7.50 -10.71
N ASP A 216 -8.99 7.58 -11.53
CA ASP A 216 -9.17 7.48 -12.98
C ASP A 216 -9.67 6.05 -13.31
N LYS A 217 -10.72 5.98 -14.12
CA LYS A 217 -11.34 4.71 -14.56
C LYS A 217 -10.49 4.04 -15.64
#